data_ac46ad272187c0f9e2fb2f860f7aecf3
#
_entry.id   ac46ad272187c0f9e2fb2f860f7aecf3
#
_cell.length_a   1.000
_cell.length_b   1.000
_cell.length_c   1.000
_cell.angle_alpha   90.00
_cell.angle_beta   90.00
_cell.angle_gamma   90.00
#
_symmetry.space_group_name_H-M   'P 1'
#
loop_
_entity.id
_entity.type
_entity.pdbx_description
1 polymer ?
#
loop_
_entity_poly.entity_id
_entity_poly.type
_entity_poly.pdbx_seq_one_letter_code
_entity_poly.pdbx_strand_id
1 'polypeptide(L)'
;MYTTRQMAGMIDHTNLKAFATHDDLAKLCAEAREYGFASVAVNSSTVAFCREQLEGSNVMVDSTVGFPLGQMTIAGKAAEAEDAIRNGCGEFDYVINVGHARMHDWGYLEEEMRCLTDIAHRAGVLIKVIFENCYLDKEEIAELSRIASRVKPDYIKTSTGFGTGGATVEDVRIMKENCGPDVKIKAAGGIRTLKEAEAMLEAGASRIGSSAGIAIIEEMKEIV
;
A
#
# COMPACT_ATOMS: atom_id res chain seq x y z
N MET A 1 7.07 -18.94 12.07
CA MET A 1 8.24 -18.08 11.81
C MET A 1 8.43 -18.04 10.29
N TYR A 2 8.56 -16.88 9.68
CA TYR A 2 8.79 -16.72 8.25
C TYR A 2 10.27 -16.93 7.92
N THR A 3 10.58 -17.43 6.73
CA THR A 3 11.95 -17.37 6.20
C THR A 3 12.26 -15.95 5.72
N THR A 4 13.54 -15.58 5.64
CA THR A 4 14.00 -14.26 5.12
C THR A 4 13.40 -13.95 3.74
N ARG A 5 13.35 -14.96 2.85
CA ARG A 5 12.74 -14.83 1.52
C ARG A 5 11.23 -14.59 1.57
N GLN A 6 10.51 -15.24 2.50
CA GLN A 6 9.08 -15.02 2.67
C GLN A 6 8.80 -13.62 3.21
N MET A 7 9.58 -13.16 4.20
CA MET A 7 9.47 -11.81 4.75
C MET A 7 9.73 -10.75 3.66
N ALA A 8 10.82 -10.88 2.90
CA ALA A 8 11.14 -9.97 1.81
C ALA A 8 10.00 -9.89 0.77
N GLY A 9 9.43 -11.03 0.37
CA GLY A 9 8.29 -11.08 -0.55
C GLY A 9 6.98 -10.46 -0.02
N MET A 10 6.96 -10.02 1.24
CA MET A 10 5.84 -9.28 1.84
C MET A 10 6.14 -7.79 2.03
N ILE A 11 7.30 -7.29 1.62
CA ILE A 11 7.70 -5.89 1.81
C ILE A 11 7.55 -5.11 0.50
N ASP A 12 6.84 -3.97 0.56
CA ASP A 12 6.88 -2.90 -0.44
C ASP A 12 7.94 -1.89 0.00
N HIS A 13 9.11 -1.93 -0.68
CA HIS A 13 10.23 -1.04 -0.36
C HIS A 13 9.92 0.37 -0.84
N THR A 14 9.89 1.34 0.08
CA THR A 14 9.18 2.60 -0.14
C THR A 14 10.09 3.81 -0.18
N ASN A 15 9.97 4.64 -1.24
CA ASN A 15 10.50 6.00 -1.28
C ASN A 15 9.48 6.95 -1.94
N LEU A 16 8.73 7.68 -1.09
CA LEU A 16 7.68 8.63 -1.50
C LEU A 16 8.06 10.09 -1.19
N LYS A 17 9.35 10.35 -0.94
CA LYS A 17 9.83 11.71 -0.67
C LYS A 17 9.62 12.59 -1.89
N ALA A 18 9.05 13.78 -1.69
CA ALA A 18 8.80 14.75 -2.76
C ALA A 18 10.07 15.21 -3.50
N PHE A 19 11.23 15.02 -2.88
CA PHE A 19 12.53 15.37 -3.42
C PHE A 19 13.38 14.16 -3.84
N ALA A 20 12.80 12.96 -3.95
CA ALA A 20 13.52 11.78 -4.42
C ALA A 20 14.01 12.00 -5.85
N THR A 21 15.30 11.79 -6.07
CA THR A 21 15.94 11.89 -7.38
C THR A 21 15.91 10.57 -8.13
N HIS A 22 16.26 10.57 -9.42
CA HIS A 22 16.44 9.32 -10.18
C HIS A 22 17.52 8.41 -9.56
N ASP A 23 18.58 8.97 -8.98
CA ASP A 23 19.62 8.19 -8.31
C ASP A 23 19.07 7.50 -7.06
N ASP A 24 18.23 8.19 -6.27
CA ASP A 24 17.56 7.60 -5.11
C ASP A 24 16.64 6.44 -5.52
N LEU A 25 15.92 6.61 -6.64
CA LEU A 25 14.99 5.61 -7.14
C LEU A 25 15.70 4.42 -7.81
N ALA A 26 16.80 4.66 -8.52
CA ALA A 26 17.64 3.60 -9.06
C ALA A 26 18.23 2.75 -7.93
N LYS A 27 18.69 3.39 -6.85
CA LYS A 27 19.15 2.69 -5.63
C LYS A 27 18.01 1.86 -5.01
N LEU A 28 16.82 2.43 -4.84
CA LEU A 28 15.64 1.72 -4.33
C LEU A 28 15.34 0.46 -5.13
N CYS A 29 15.35 0.57 -6.47
CA CYS A 29 15.11 -0.56 -7.37
C CYS A 29 16.20 -1.62 -7.29
N ALA A 30 17.47 -1.22 -7.20
CA ALA A 30 18.59 -2.15 -7.03
C ALA A 30 18.49 -2.93 -5.72
N GLU A 31 18.20 -2.24 -4.61
CA GLU A 31 17.95 -2.83 -3.30
C GLU A 31 16.77 -3.82 -3.35
N ALA A 32 15.67 -3.44 -3.98
CA ALA A 32 14.49 -4.31 -4.09
C ALA A 32 14.77 -5.59 -4.90
N ARG A 33 15.60 -5.50 -5.95
CA ARG A 33 16.06 -6.68 -6.71
C ARG A 33 16.95 -7.59 -5.87
N GLU A 34 17.92 -7.01 -5.16
CA GLU A 34 18.89 -7.75 -4.34
C GLU A 34 18.21 -8.53 -3.22
N TYR A 35 17.29 -7.88 -2.50
CA TYR A 35 16.59 -8.50 -1.37
C TYR A 35 15.36 -9.32 -1.78
N GLY A 36 14.89 -9.17 -3.01
CA GLY A 36 13.68 -9.85 -3.50
C GLY A 36 12.40 -9.34 -2.88
N PHE A 37 12.30 -8.02 -2.71
CA PHE A 37 11.08 -7.39 -2.19
C PHE A 37 9.90 -7.55 -3.16
N ALA A 38 8.66 -7.45 -2.65
CA ALA A 38 7.45 -7.59 -3.44
C ALA A 38 7.32 -6.50 -4.50
N SER A 39 7.57 -5.25 -4.09
CA SER A 39 7.49 -4.08 -4.95
C SER A 39 8.38 -2.93 -4.48
N VAL A 40 8.53 -1.92 -5.32
CA VAL A 40 8.96 -0.57 -4.93
C VAL A 40 7.74 0.35 -4.93
N ALA A 41 7.47 1.03 -3.80
CA ALA A 41 6.38 1.99 -3.70
C ALA A 41 6.89 3.42 -3.95
N VAL A 42 6.38 4.06 -5.02
CA VAL A 42 6.86 5.32 -5.56
C VAL A 42 5.71 6.26 -5.97
N ASN A 43 6.02 7.54 -6.19
CA ASN A 43 5.06 8.50 -6.73
C ASN A 43 4.75 8.21 -8.20
N SER A 44 3.53 8.53 -8.66
CA SER A 44 3.02 8.22 -9.99
C SER A 44 3.91 8.72 -11.14
N SER A 45 4.52 9.89 -11.00
CA SER A 45 5.41 10.49 -12.01
C SER A 45 6.70 9.71 -12.26
N THR A 46 7.07 8.76 -11.40
CA THR A 46 8.35 8.03 -11.48
C THR A 46 8.17 6.56 -11.87
N VAL A 47 6.94 6.13 -12.15
CA VAL A 47 6.61 4.74 -12.47
C VAL A 47 7.37 4.22 -13.68
N ALA A 48 7.36 4.97 -14.79
CA ALA A 48 8.07 4.56 -16.02
C ALA A 48 9.57 4.34 -15.78
N PHE A 49 10.21 5.27 -15.06
CA PHE A 49 11.63 5.14 -14.70
C PHE A 49 11.90 3.89 -13.86
N CYS A 50 11.12 3.67 -12.79
CA CYS A 50 11.30 2.49 -11.94
C CYS A 50 11.01 1.18 -12.70
N ARG A 51 10.04 1.20 -13.61
CA ARG A 51 9.74 0.03 -14.47
C ARG A 51 10.93 -0.36 -15.33
N GLU A 52 11.63 0.62 -15.94
CA GLU A 52 12.87 0.38 -16.68
C GLU A 52 13.96 -0.21 -15.79
N GLN A 53 14.17 0.36 -14.58
CA GLN A 53 15.18 -0.13 -13.62
C GLN A 53 14.91 -1.57 -13.14
N LEU A 54 13.65 -2.00 -13.15
CA LEU A 54 13.22 -3.32 -12.69
C LEU A 54 13.02 -4.33 -13.83
N GLU A 55 13.38 -3.99 -15.07
CA GLU A 55 13.26 -4.91 -16.21
C GLU A 55 14.00 -6.22 -15.95
N GLY A 56 13.34 -7.35 -16.27
CA GLY A 56 13.88 -8.70 -16.03
C GLY A 56 13.86 -9.17 -14.57
N SER A 57 13.23 -8.42 -13.65
CA SER A 57 12.98 -8.83 -12.26
C SER A 57 11.52 -9.17 -12.01
N ASN A 58 11.25 -9.84 -10.87
CA ASN A 58 9.87 -10.10 -10.41
C ASN A 58 9.35 -9.01 -9.45
N VAL A 59 10.13 -7.95 -9.20
CA VAL A 59 9.73 -6.85 -8.33
C VAL A 59 8.75 -5.96 -9.09
N MET A 60 7.60 -5.68 -8.49
CA MET A 60 6.59 -4.81 -9.10
C MET A 60 6.85 -3.33 -8.80
N VAL A 61 6.33 -2.45 -9.65
CA VAL A 61 6.23 -1.02 -9.34
C VAL A 61 4.84 -0.78 -8.75
N ASP A 62 4.80 -0.27 -7.52
CA ASP A 62 3.60 0.13 -6.79
C ASP A 62 3.48 1.65 -6.85
N SER A 63 2.52 2.16 -7.62
CA SER A 63 2.27 3.60 -7.78
C SER A 63 1.36 4.12 -6.68
N THR A 64 1.55 5.36 -6.23
CA THR A 64 0.54 6.04 -5.41
C THR A 64 -0.44 6.82 -6.28
N VAL A 65 -1.71 6.93 -5.85
CA VAL A 65 -2.80 7.65 -6.53
C VAL A 65 -3.59 8.50 -5.53
N GLY A 66 -3.87 9.76 -5.86
CA GLY A 66 -4.53 10.71 -4.98
C GLY A 66 -3.75 10.98 -3.69
N PHE A 67 -2.46 10.82 -3.72
CA PHE A 67 -1.59 10.70 -2.55
C PHE A 67 -0.88 12.02 -2.21
N PRO A 68 -0.69 12.37 -0.90
CA PRO A 68 -1.11 11.58 0.27
C PRO A 68 -2.49 11.96 0.84
N LEU A 69 -3.17 12.98 0.32
CA LEU A 69 -4.34 13.60 0.95
C LEU A 69 -5.68 12.95 0.61
N GLY A 70 -5.79 12.20 -0.49
CA GLY A 70 -7.05 11.62 -0.95
C GLY A 70 -8.09 12.63 -1.44
N GLN A 71 -7.75 13.92 -1.56
CA GLN A 71 -8.70 15.01 -1.82
C GLN A 71 -8.99 15.28 -3.32
N MET A 72 -8.55 14.41 -4.20
CA MET A 72 -8.94 14.45 -5.60
C MET A 72 -10.37 13.91 -5.79
N THR A 73 -11.04 14.35 -6.88
CA THR A 73 -12.30 13.72 -7.30
C THR A 73 -12.07 12.27 -7.76
N ILE A 74 -13.12 11.46 -7.82
CA ILE A 74 -13.05 10.09 -8.35
C ILE A 74 -12.46 10.09 -9.76
N ALA A 75 -12.92 11.00 -10.64
CA ALA A 75 -12.41 11.13 -12.00
C ALA A 75 -10.91 11.49 -12.04
N GLY A 76 -10.44 12.36 -11.13
CA GLY A 76 -9.03 12.71 -11.03
C GLY A 76 -8.16 11.51 -10.61
N LYS A 77 -8.60 10.75 -9.60
CA LYS A 77 -7.91 9.52 -9.18
C LYS A 77 -7.93 8.46 -10.27
N ALA A 78 -9.06 8.30 -10.97
CA ALA A 78 -9.18 7.38 -12.10
C ALA A 78 -8.18 7.71 -13.21
N ALA A 79 -8.06 8.97 -13.59
CA ALA A 79 -7.12 9.42 -14.61
C ALA A 79 -5.65 9.17 -14.18
N GLU A 80 -5.30 9.41 -12.91
CA GLU A 80 -3.96 9.13 -12.38
C GLU A 80 -3.67 7.63 -12.34
N ALA A 81 -4.63 6.80 -11.92
CA ALA A 81 -4.50 5.35 -11.92
C ALA A 81 -4.28 4.80 -13.34
N GLU A 82 -5.08 5.24 -14.32
CA GLU A 82 -4.92 4.85 -15.71
C GLU A 82 -3.57 5.29 -16.29
N ASP A 83 -3.07 6.47 -15.89
CA ASP A 83 -1.75 6.93 -16.31
C ASP A 83 -0.63 6.07 -15.71
N ALA A 84 -0.70 5.74 -14.42
CA ALA A 84 0.25 4.84 -13.77
C ALA A 84 0.27 3.45 -14.42
N ILE A 85 -0.90 2.92 -14.78
CA ILE A 85 -1.03 1.64 -15.51
C ILE A 85 -0.37 1.73 -16.88
N ARG A 86 -0.61 2.78 -17.66
CA ARG A 86 0.04 2.99 -18.97
C ARG A 86 1.56 3.08 -18.85
N ASN A 87 2.06 3.63 -17.75
CA ASN A 87 3.49 3.74 -17.44
C ASN A 87 4.10 2.45 -16.87
N GLY A 88 3.29 1.39 -16.67
CA GLY A 88 3.75 0.04 -16.36
C GLY A 88 3.79 -0.30 -14.87
N CYS A 89 2.98 0.33 -14.02
CA CYS A 89 2.81 -0.16 -12.65
C CYS A 89 2.14 -1.54 -12.64
N GLY A 90 2.58 -2.42 -11.75
CA GLY A 90 1.94 -3.71 -11.48
C GLY A 90 0.97 -3.66 -10.31
N GLU A 91 1.08 -2.62 -9.49
CA GLU A 91 0.23 -2.35 -8.34
C GLU A 91 0.02 -0.84 -8.21
N PHE A 92 -1.10 -0.42 -7.59
CA PHE A 92 -1.22 0.95 -7.11
C PHE A 92 -1.99 1.05 -5.78
N ASP A 93 -1.58 2.04 -4.96
CA ASP A 93 -2.18 2.37 -3.68
C ASP A 93 -2.89 3.72 -3.80
N TYR A 94 -4.23 3.77 -3.72
CA TYR A 94 -4.92 5.05 -3.70
C TYR A 94 -5.42 5.41 -2.29
N VAL A 95 -5.45 6.70 -1.98
CA VAL A 95 -5.99 7.22 -0.72
C VAL A 95 -7.46 7.55 -0.90
N ILE A 96 -8.33 7.04 0.01
CA ILE A 96 -9.75 7.40 0.02
C ILE A 96 -9.93 8.91 0.24
N ASN A 97 -11.11 9.45 -0.06
CA ASN A 97 -11.45 10.78 0.41
C ASN A 97 -11.79 10.74 1.91
N VAL A 98 -10.80 11.04 2.75
CA VAL A 98 -10.94 11.00 4.21
C VAL A 98 -12.04 11.94 4.70
N GLY A 99 -12.26 13.07 4.03
CA GLY A 99 -13.35 14.00 4.37
C GLY A 99 -14.72 13.34 4.24
N HIS A 100 -14.98 12.60 3.16
CA HIS A 100 -16.22 11.83 3.00
C HIS A 100 -16.36 10.73 4.06
N ALA A 101 -15.25 10.09 4.48
CA ALA A 101 -15.28 9.12 5.57
C ALA A 101 -15.75 9.77 6.90
N ARG A 102 -15.19 10.93 7.24
CA ARG A 102 -15.57 11.70 8.43
C ARG A 102 -17.01 12.25 8.39
N MET A 103 -17.57 12.42 7.20
CA MET A 103 -18.99 12.78 7.00
C MET A 103 -19.91 11.56 6.96
N HIS A 104 -19.36 10.34 7.04
CA HIS A 104 -20.07 9.07 6.88
C HIS A 104 -20.79 8.95 5.52
N ASP A 105 -20.24 9.57 4.48
CA ASP A 105 -20.75 9.45 3.11
C ASP A 105 -20.25 8.14 2.48
N TRP A 106 -20.78 7.05 3.01
CA TRP A 106 -20.40 5.69 2.62
C TRP A 106 -20.72 5.38 1.17
N GLY A 107 -21.76 6.01 0.62
CA GLY A 107 -22.15 5.86 -0.78
C GLY A 107 -21.07 6.36 -1.74
N TYR A 108 -20.51 7.56 -1.47
CA TYR A 108 -19.40 8.12 -2.23
C TYR A 108 -18.16 7.22 -2.14
N LEU A 109 -17.83 6.74 -0.94
CA LEU A 109 -16.64 5.92 -0.72
C LEU A 109 -16.75 4.53 -1.37
N GLU A 110 -17.94 3.94 -1.40
CA GLU A 110 -18.17 2.69 -2.12
C GLU A 110 -18.08 2.89 -3.64
N GLU A 111 -18.60 4.00 -4.18
CA GLU A 111 -18.45 4.36 -5.59
C GLU A 111 -16.99 4.60 -5.97
N GLU A 112 -16.24 5.37 -5.15
CA GLU A 112 -14.81 5.62 -5.33
C GLU A 112 -14.02 4.31 -5.37
N MET A 113 -14.22 3.45 -4.36
CA MET A 113 -13.54 2.17 -4.25
C MET A 113 -13.87 1.25 -5.43
N ARG A 114 -15.14 1.17 -5.83
CA ARG A 114 -15.58 0.36 -6.97
C ARG A 114 -14.96 0.85 -8.27
N CYS A 115 -15.01 2.15 -8.54
CA CYS A 115 -14.45 2.73 -9.75
C CYS A 115 -12.96 2.39 -9.92
N LEU A 116 -12.17 2.59 -8.87
CA LEU A 116 -10.71 2.33 -8.91
C LEU A 116 -10.40 0.83 -8.97
N THR A 117 -11.19 0.00 -8.26
CA THR A 117 -11.05 -1.47 -8.30
C THR A 117 -11.33 -2.02 -9.70
N ASP A 118 -12.39 -1.53 -10.35
CA ASP A 118 -12.75 -1.94 -11.72
C ASP A 118 -11.66 -1.54 -12.74
N ILE A 119 -11.02 -0.38 -12.58
CA ILE A 119 -9.91 0.06 -13.42
C ILE A 119 -8.71 -0.88 -13.25
N ALA A 120 -8.33 -1.17 -12.01
CA ALA A 120 -7.22 -2.07 -11.70
C ALA A 120 -7.44 -3.48 -12.26
N HIS A 121 -8.58 -4.07 -11.94
CA HIS A 121 -8.88 -5.45 -12.31
C HIS A 121 -9.01 -5.64 -13.83
N ARG A 122 -9.60 -4.67 -14.57
CA ARG A 122 -9.62 -4.71 -16.04
C ARG A 122 -8.23 -4.69 -16.67
N ALA A 123 -7.27 -4.05 -16.00
CA ALA A 123 -5.89 -3.99 -16.45
C ALA A 123 -5.01 -5.14 -15.94
N GLY A 124 -5.52 -6.01 -15.06
CA GLY A 124 -4.76 -7.07 -14.40
C GLY A 124 -3.73 -6.53 -13.40
N VAL A 125 -3.97 -5.37 -12.80
CA VAL A 125 -3.11 -4.67 -11.84
C VAL A 125 -3.70 -4.82 -10.45
N LEU A 126 -2.86 -5.00 -9.42
CA LEU A 126 -3.32 -5.06 -8.03
C LEU A 126 -3.66 -3.66 -7.49
N ILE A 127 -4.70 -3.58 -6.67
CA ILE A 127 -5.11 -2.33 -6.04
C ILE A 127 -5.08 -2.45 -4.51
N LYS A 128 -4.61 -1.36 -3.84
CA LYS A 128 -4.67 -1.24 -2.39
C LYS A 128 -5.33 0.08 -2.00
N VAL A 129 -6.29 0.01 -1.09
CA VAL A 129 -7.12 1.13 -0.66
C VAL A 129 -6.59 1.67 0.68
N ILE A 130 -5.99 2.86 0.68
CA ILE A 130 -5.45 3.50 1.88
C ILE A 130 -6.58 4.23 2.62
N PHE A 131 -6.86 3.82 3.85
CA PHE A 131 -7.88 4.45 4.69
C PHE A 131 -7.38 5.71 5.40
N GLU A 132 -6.08 5.78 5.69
CA GLU A 132 -5.44 6.81 6.53
C GLU A 132 -6.02 6.81 7.95
N ASN A 133 -5.90 5.66 8.60
CA ASN A 133 -6.54 5.32 9.88
C ASN A 133 -6.34 6.36 10.99
N CYS A 134 -5.22 7.11 10.97
CA CYS A 134 -4.93 8.13 11.99
C CYS A 134 -5.94 9.29 12.03
N TYR A 135 -6.78 9.44 11.02
CA TYR A 135 -7.86 10.44 10.96
C TYR A 135 -9.25 9.85 11.19
N LEU A 136 -9.35 8.54 11.41
CA LEU A 136 -10.60 7.81 11.54
C LEU A 136 -10.78 7.25 12.95
N ASP A 137 -12.02 7.10 13.37
CA ASP A 137 -12.34 6.29 14.54
C ASP A 137 -12.47 4.80 14.19
N LYS A 138 -12.61 3.95 15.21
CA LYS A 138 -12.59 2.49 15.02
C LYS A 138 -13.80 1.98 14.24
N GLU A 139 -14.96 2.62 14.40
CA GLU A 139 -16.18 2.24 13.68
C GLU A 139 -16.10 2.65 12.21
N GLU A 140 -15.49 3.80 11.90
CA GLU A 140 -15.23 4.23 10.53
C GLU A 140 -14.27 3.27 9.80
N ILE A 141 -13.21 2.81 10.49
CA ILE A 141 -12.29 1.79 9.94
C ILE A 141 -13.04 0.48 9.68
N ALA A 142 -13.90 0.05 10.61
CA ALA A 142 -14.71 -1.16 10.46
C ALA A 142 -15.69 -1.03 9.28
N GLU A 143 -16.39 0.10 9.12
CA GLU A 143 -17.33 0.30 8.01
C GLU A 143 -16.61 0.33 6.66
N LEU A 144 -15.50 1.02 6.54
CA LEU A 144 -14.68 1.00 5.33
C LEU A 144 -14.21 -0.43 4.97
N SER A 145 -13.87 -1.23 5.98
CA SER A 145 -13.52 -2.64 5.77
C SER A 145 -14.71 -3.47 5.29
N ARG A 146 -15.93 -3.19 5.80
CA ARG A 146 -17.18 -3.82 5.30
C ARG A 146 -17.49 -3.40 3.86
N ILE A 147 -17.25 -2.13 3.49
CA ILE A 147 -17.36 -1.67 2.10
C ILE A 147 -16.36 -2.44 1.23
N ALA A 148 -15.10 -2.54 1.66
CA ALA A 148 -14.10 -3.30 0.93
C ALA A 148 -14.48 -4.78 0.77
N SER A 149 -15.11 -5.40 1.76
CA SER A 149 -15.64 -6.77 1.67
C SER A 149 -16.67 -6.94 0.54
N ARG A 150 -17.48 -5.89 0.26
CA ARG A 150 -18.47 -5.89 -0.83
C ARG A 150 -17.86 -5.58 -2.20
N VAL A 151 -16.91 -4.62 -2.25
CA VAL A 151 -16.27 -4.17 -3.50
C VAL A 151 -15.16 -5.12 -3.96
N LYS A 152 -14.42 -5.71 -2.99
CA LYS A 152 -13.33 -6.67 -3.19
C LYS A 152 -12.10 -6.10 -3.92
N PRO A 153 -11.50 -4.97 -3.46
CA PRO A 153 -10.15 -4.65 -3.86
C PRO A 153 -9.18 -5.75 -3.37
N ASP A 154 -7.99 -5.85 -3.94
CA ASP A 154 -7.02 -6.87 -3.52
C ASP A 154 -6.55 -6.66 -2.08
N TYR A 155 -6.34 -5.38 -1.71
CA TYR A 155 -5.90 -4.99 -0.37
C TYR A 155 -6.63 -3.76 0.14
N ILE A 156 -6.76 -3.70 1.47
CA ILE A 156 -6.95 -2.45 2.22
C ILE A 156 -5.66 -2.13 2.97
N LYS A 157 -5.31 -0.85 3.06
CA LYS A 157 -4.04 -0.38 3.64
C LYS A 157 -4.30 0.64 4.75
N THR A 158 -3.53 0.56 5.83
CA THR A 158 -3.74 1.41 7.02
C THR A 158 -3.43 2.88 6.79
N SER A 159 -2.29 3.20 6.16
CA SER A 159 -1.72 4.56 6.25
C SER A 159 -0.86 4.93 5.06
N THR A 160 -0.78 6.23 4.77
CA THR A 160 0.16 6.80 3.79
C THR A 160 1.59 6.88 4.32
N GLY A 161 1.77 7.06 5.64
CA GLY A 161 3.03 7.41 6.29
C GLY A 161 3.30 8.92 6.35
N PHE A 162 2.38 9.76 5.86
CA PHE A 162 2.46 11.23 5.88
C PHE A 162 1.43 11.87 6.84
N GLY A 163 0.52 11.06 7.39
CA GLY A 163 -0.42 11.51 8.41
C GLY A 163 0.18 11.65 9.79
N THR A 164 -0.67 11.89 10.78
CA THR A 164 -0.27 12.09 12.19
C THR A 164 0.11 10.78 12.90
N GLY A 165 -0.21 9.62 12.31
CA GLY A 165 0.08 8.29 12.83
C GLY A 165 0.28 7.27 11.71
N GLY A 166 0.71 6.06 12.11
CA GLY A 166 0.94 4.92 11.21
C GLY A 166 0.10 3.70 11.57
N ALA A 167 0.53 2.51 11.12
CA ALA A 167 -0.15 1.26 11.41
C ALA A 167 -0.13 0.95 12.91
N THR A 168 -1.26 0.45 13.41
CA THR A 168 -1.36 -0.13 14.76
C THR A 168 -1.88 -1.57 14.68
N VAL A 169 -1.48 -2.39 15.63
CA VAL A 169 -1.97 -3.78 15.75
C VAL A 169 -3.48 -3.83 15.89
N GLU A 170 -4.05 -2.87 16.64
CA GLU A 170 -5.49 -2.75 16.85
C GLU A 170 -6.23 -2.50 15.54
N ASP A 171 -5.77 -1.52 14.74
CA ASP A 171 -6.39 -1.19 13.45
C ASP A 171 -6.33 -2.36 12.47
N VAL A 172 -5.18 -3.04 12.38
CA VAL A 172 -5.03 -4.21 11.50
C VAL A 172 -6.01 -5.32 11.91
N ARG A 173 -6.23 -5.55 13.21
CA ARG A 173 -7.22 -6.52 13.69
C ARG A 173 -8.65 -6.12 13.31
N ILE A 174 -9.02 -4.85 13.52
CA ILE A 174 -10.34 -4.34 13.13
C ILE A 174 -10.57 -4.51 11.62
N MET A 175 -9.59 -4.15 10.81
CA MET A 175 -9.65 -4.34 9.36
C MET A 175 -9.82 -5.82 9.01
N LYS A 176 -9.05 -6.71 9.65
CA LYS A 176 -9.10 -8.15 9.40
C LYS A 176 -10.43 -8.78 9.76
N GLU A 177 -11.03 -8.36 10.86
CA GLU A 177 -12.32 -8.86 11.34
C GLU A 177 -13.50 -8.45 10.44
N ASN A 178 -13.35 -7.35 9.69
CA ASN A 178 -14.45 -6.74 8.92
C ASN A 178 -14.28 -6.83 7.38
N CYS A 179 -13.10 -7.13 6.82
CA CYS A 179 -12.88 -7.05 5.36
C CYS A 179 -13.26 -8.33 4.58
N GLY A 180 -13.68 -9.40 5.24
CA GLY A 180 -13.97 -10.67 4.58
C GLY A 180 -12.71 -11.42 4.08
N PRO A 181 -12.87 -12.64 3.56
CA PRO A 181 -11.74 -13.51 3.20
C PRO A 181 -11.05 -13.13 1.88
N ASP A 182 -11.74 -12.42 0.99
CA ASP A 182 -11.24 -12.10 -0.36
C ASP A 182 -10.32 -10.87 -0.36
N VAL A 183 -10.31 -10.07 0.71
CA VAL A 183 -9.52 -8.84 0.83
C VAL A 183 -8.36 -9.05 1.79
N LYS A 184 -7.16 -8.67 1.36
CA LYS A 184 -5.95 -8.74 2.16
C LYS A 184 -5.66 -7.40 2.84
N ILE A 185 -4.70 -7.38 3.77
CA ILE A 185 -4.34 -6.17 4.51
C ILE A 185 -2.87 -5.85 4.30
N LYS A 186 -2.59 -4.58 3.97
CA LYS A 186 -1.25 -3.99 3.99
C LYS A 186 -1.14 -3.05 5.20
N ALA A 187 -0.16 -3.31 6.07
CA ALA A 187 0.21 -2.41 7.15
C ALA A 187 1.35 -1.49 6.70
N ALA A 188 1.23 -0.19 6.89
CA ALA A 188 2.24 0.79 6.49
C ALA A 188 2.26 2.00 7.43
N GLY A 189 3.41 2.70 7.47
CA GLY A 189 3.62 3.85 8.35
C GLY A 189 4.16 3.44 9.73
N GLY A 190 5.39 3.86 10.02
CA GLY A 190 6.03 3.65 11.31
C GLY A 190 6.69 2.29 11.52
N ILE A 191 6.61 1.34 10.60
CA ILE A 191 7.17 0.00 10.71
C ILE A 191 8.65 0.03 10.29
N ARG A 192 9.57 -0.17 11.23
CA ARG A 192 11.02 -0.01 11.00
C ARG A 192 11.85 -1.18 11.47
N THR A 193 11.33 -2.05 12.33
CA THR A 193 12.01 -3.20 12.94
C THR A 193 11.32 -4.50 12.59
N LEU A 194 12.04 -5.62 12.69
CA LEU A 194 11.47 -6.95 12.50
C LEU A 194 10.31 -7.20 13.47
N LYS A 195 10.46 -6.83 14.74
CA LYS A 195 9.42 -7.00 15.76
C LYS A 195 8.12 -6.27 15.41
N GLU A 196 8.22 -5.04 14.87
CA GLU A 196 7.04 -4.29 14.43
C GLU A 196 6.39 -4.96 13.22
N ALA A 197 7.18 -5.41 12.24
CA ALA A 197 6.67 -6.11 11.07
C ALA A 197 5.95 -7.42 11.45
N GLU A 198 6.56 -8.23 12.31
CA GLU A 198 5.95 -9.48 12.81
C GLU A 198 4.63 -9.21 13.55
N ALA A 199 4.58 -8.19 14.40
CA ALA A 199 3.34 -7.82 15.11
C ALA A 199 2.19 -7.47 14.14
N MET A 200 2.46 -6.79 13.02
CA MET A 200 1.46 -6.50 12.00
C MET A 200 1.00 -7.77 11.26
N LEU A 201 1.94 -8.66 10.92
CA LEU A 201 1.63 -9.94 10.27
C LEU A 201 0.80 -10.85 11.18
N GLU A 202 1.13 -10.93 12.47
CA GLU A 202 0.36 -11.68 13.48
C GLU A 202 -1.05 -11.09 13.69
N ALA A 203 -1.20 -9.77 13.53
CA ALA A 203 -2.50 -9.11 13.59
C ALA A 203 -3.38 -9.38 12.35
N GLY A 204 -2.82 -9.92 11.26
CA GLY A 204 -3.56 -10.30 10.07
C GLY A 204 -3.14 -9.56 8.79
N ALA A 205 -2.11 -8.73 8.83
CA ALA A 205 -1.52 -8.18 7.61
C ALA A 205 -0.83 -9.28 6.80
N SER A 206 -0.78 -9.11 5.48
CA SER A 206 -0.04 -9.99 4.57
C SER A 206 0.93 -9.22 3.65
N ARG A 207 1.02 -7.91 3.84
CA ARG A 207 1.92 -7.00 3.14
C ARG A 207 2.37 -5.89 4.11
N ILE A 208 3.62 -5.46 4.00
CA ILE A 208 4.23 -4.42 4.83
C ILE A 208 4.76 -3.31 3.91
N GLY A 209 4.33 -2.08 4.12
CA GLY A 209 4.93 -0.90 3.48
C GLY A 209 5.98 -0.27 4.40
N SER A 210 7.24 -0.25 3.98
CA SER A 210 8.33 0.29 4.80
C SER A 210 9.46 0.87 3.96
N SER A 211 10.03 1.99 4.42
CA SER A 211 11.32 2.50 3.94
C SER A 211 12.53 1.86 4.63
N ALA A 212 12.30 1.02 5.63
CA ALA A 212 13.32 0.30 6.39
C ALA A 212 13.36 -1.20 6.05
N GLY A 213 12.91 -1.60 4.85
CA GLY A 213 12.83 -3.00 4.45
C GLY A 213 14.15 -3.76 4.62
N ILE A 214 15.26 -3.13 4.27
CA ILE A 214 16.61 -3.73 4.44
C ILE A 214 16.90 -4.01 5.93
N ALA A 215 16.67 -3.02 6.81
CA ALA A 215 16.92 -3.19 8.24
C ALA A 215 16.11 -4.36 8.82
N ILE A 216 14.83 -4.48 8.43
CA ILE A 216 13.97 -5.59 8.85
C ILE A 216 14.55 -6.95 8.43
N ILE A 217 15.08 -7.05 7.22
CA ILE A 217 15.65 -8.29 6.69
C ILE A 217 17.00 -8.60 7.35
N GLU A 218 17.84 -7.59 7.58
CA GLU A 218 19.14 -7.78 8.26
C GLU A 218 18.96 -8.20 9.72
N GLU A 219 18.03 -7.58 10.48
CA GLU A 219 17.68 -8.05 11.83
C GLU A 219 17.26 -9.53 11.85
N MET A 220 16.55 -9.99 10.82
CA MET A 220 16.12 -11.39 10.70
C MET A 220 17.30 -12.35 10.48
N LYS A 221 18.35 -11.90 9.74
CA LYS A 221 19.56 -12.71 9.50
C LYS A 221 20.42 -12.85 10.77
N GLU A 222 20.38 -11.87 11.68
CA GLU A 222 21.13 -11.91 12.95
C GLU A 222 20.55 -12.90 13.96
N ILE A 223 19.28 -13.30 13.81
CA ILE A 223 18.57 -14.20 14.74
C ILE A 223 18.72 -15.68 14.33
N VAL A 224 19.11 -15.96 13.10
CA VAL A 224 19.30 -17.31 12.53
C VAL A 224 20.78 -17.72 12.64
#